data_22d83b7daac0f92d240fb792f10e1f19
#
_entry.id   22d83b7daac0f92d240fb792f10e1f19
#
_cell.length_a   1.000
_cell.length_b   1.000
_cell.length_c   1.000
_cell.angle_alpha   90.00
_cell.angle_beta   90.00
_cell.angle_gamma   90.00
#
_symmetry.space_group_name_H-M   'P 1'
#
loop_
_entity.id
_entity.type
_entity.pdbx_description
1 polymer ?
#
loop_
_entity_poly.entity_id
_entity_poly.type
_entity_poly.pdbx_seq_one_letter_code
_entity_poly.pdbx_strand_id
1 'polypeptide(L)'
;MSVLAVDLLIINPGNAEGVYQSLSQKYSGIEPPTWALLLAESVRSQGHKVAILDINAERLSITDSILRITKYKAKLICFVVYGQNVNAGTVSMSGAIPISTALKELGIITPIAYLGSYIQALPIKALKVY
;
A
#
# COMPACT_ATOMS: atom_id res chain seq x y z
N MET A 1 -22.60 -5.31 3.87
CA MET A 1 -21.28 -5.60 4.45
C MET A 1 -20.94 -4.60 5.52
N SER A 2 -20.46 -5.08 6.64
CA SER A 2 -20.07 -4.21 7.76
C SER A 2 -18.87 -3.35 7.40
N VAL A 3 -18.94 -2.08 7.74
CA VAL A 3 -17.82 -1.14 7.69
C VAL A 3 -16.90 -1.45 8.88
N LEU A 4 -15.61 -1.62 8.62
CA LEU A 4 -14.62 -1.87 9.66
C LEU A 4 -13.88 -0.56 9.99
N ALA A 5 -14.13 -0.02 11.17
CA ALA A 5 -13.39 1.14 11.67
C ALA A 5 -12.04 0.69 12.22
N VAL A 6 -10.98 1.25 11.67
CA VAL A 6 -9.60 1.00 12.11
C VAL A 6 -8.85 2.32 12.31
N ASP A 7 -7.86 2.32 13.18
CA ASP A 7 -7.00 3.49 13.35
C ASP A 7 -6.01 3.61 12.19
N LEU A 8 -5.46 2.49 11.76
CA LEU A 8 -4.48 2.41 10.68
C LEU A 8 -4.83 1.30 9.70
N LEU A 9 -4.90 1.64 8.43
CA LEU A 9 -4.93 0.67 7.33
C LEU A 9 -3.58 0.68 6.65
N ILE A 10 -2.87 -0.43 6.73
CA ILE A 10 -1.60 -0.65 6.06
C ILE A 10 -1.85 -1.32 4.72
N ILE A 11 -1.28 -0.78 3.66
CA ILE A 11 -1.44 -1.30 2.31
C ILE A 11 -0.08 -1.76 1.78
N ASN A 12 -0.01 -3.03 1.40
CA ASN A 12 1.07 -3.56 0.58
C ASN A 12 0.64 -3.46 -0.88
N PRO A 13 1.16 -2.49 -1.66
CA PRO A 13 0.58 -2.13 -2.95
C PRO A 13 0.87 -3.12 -4.07
N GLY A 14 1.82 -4.02 -3.90
CA GLY A 14 2.22 -4.93 -4.96
C GLY A 14 2.94 -4.22 -6.10
N ASN A 15 3.25 -4.99 -7.13
CA ASN A 15 3.92 -4.51 -8.32
C ASN A 15 2.87 -4.16 -9.37
N ALA A 16 3.02 -3.00 -10.02
CA ALA A 16 2.21 -2.69 -11.17
C ALA A 16 2.40 -3.77 -12.25
N GLU A 17 1.30 -4.25 -12.81
CA GLU A 17 1.29 -5.29 -13.83
C GLU A 17 2.21 -4.99 -15.03
N GLY A 18 2.62 -3.73 -15.20
CA GLY A 18 3.43 -3.28 -16.33
C GLY A 18 4.93 -3.57 -16.27
N VAL A 19 5.48 -3.98 -15.11
CA VAL A 19 6.95 -4.10 -14.98
C VAL A 19 7.47 -5.44 -15.48
N TYR A 20 6.71 -6.50 -15.35
CA TYR A 20 7.13 -7.85 -15.78
C TYR A 20 6.18 -8.52 -16.77
N GLN A 21 5.16 -7.81 -17.26
CA GLN A 21 4.18 -8.29 -18.25
C GLN A 21 3.71 -9.75 -18.00
N SER A 22 3.69 -10.58 -19.04
CA SER A 22 3.24 -11.98 -18.93
C SER A 22 4.15 -12.88 -18.07
N LEU A 23 5.40 -12.47 -17.83
CA LEU A 23 6.32 -13.23 -16.97
C LEU A 23 5.95 -13.10 -15.49
N SER A 24 5.43 -11.96 -15.07
CA SER A 24 5.00 -11.75 -13.68
C SER A 24 3.86 -12.68 -13.27
N GLN A 25 2.96 -12.96 -14.18
CA GLN A 25 1.82 -13.86 -13.92
C GLN A 25 2.25 -15.32 -13.74
N LYS A 26 3.34 -15.73 -14.37
CA LYS A 26 3.76 -17.13 -14.43
C LYS A 26 4.90 -17.48 -13.46
N TYR A 27 5.77 -16.52 -13.14
CA TYR A 27 7.02 -16.78 -12.43
C TYR A 27 7.29 -15.88 -11.22
N SER A 28 6.51 -14.83 -10.98
CA SER A 28 6.72 -14.02 -9.79
C SER A 28 6.18 -14.73 -8.55
N GLY A 29 7.06 -15.00 -7.60
CA GLY A 29 6.66 -15.41 -6.27
C GLY A 29 5.94 -14.30 -5.55
N ILE A 30 4.92 -14.65 -4.77
CA ILE A 30 4.27 -13.71 -3.84
C ILE A 30 5.07 -13.75 -2.56
N GLU A 31 5.71 -12.64 -2.20
CA GLU A 31 6.45 -12.51 -0.95
C GLU A 31 5.51 -12.10 0.18
N PRO A 32 5.71 -12.65 1.41
CA PRO A 32 4.98 -12.16 2.57
C PRO A 32 5.22 -10.66 2.77
N PRO A 33 4.20 -9.89 3.19
CA PRO A 33 4.36 -8.46 3.44
C PRO A 33 5.04 -8.20 4.78
N THR A 34 6.28 -8.63 4.92
CA THR A 34 7.01 -8.65 6.20
C THR A 34 7.06 -7.29 6.88
N TRP A 35 7.39 -6.23 6.14
CA TRP A 35 7.44 -4.88 6.70
C TRP A 35 6.07 -4.39 7.15
N ALA A 36 5.02 -4.70 6.39
CA ALA A 36 3.66 -4.37 6.78
C ALA A 36 3.24 -5.09 8.06
N LEU A 37 3.60 -6.37 8.18
CA LEU A 37 3.33 -7.18 9.38
C LEU A 37 4.07 -6.65 10.60
N LEU A 38 5.35 -6.30 10.47
CA LEU A 38 6.14 -5.72 11.57
C LEU A 38 5.58 -4.37 12.03
N LEU A 39 5.23 -3.51 11.08
CA LEU A 39 4.61 -2.22 11.40
C LEU A 39 3.24 -2.41 12.07
N ALA A 40 2.42 -3.30 11.56
CA ALA A 40 1.11 -3.60 12.13
C ALA A 40 1.22 -4.08 13.58
N GLU A 41 2.15 -4.99 13.87
CA GLU A 41 2.36 -5.48 15.23
C GLU A 41 2.86 -4.37 16.16
N SER A 42 3.78 -3.54 15.69
CA SER A 42 4.27 -2.39 16.45
C SER A 42 3.13 -1.45 16.85
N VAL A 43 2.25 -1.11 15.91
CA VAL A 43 1.13 -0.20 16.16
C VAL A 43 0.06 -0.87 17.03
N ARG A 44 -0.24 -2.14 16.76
CA ARG A 44 -1.20 -2.92 17.54
C ARG A 44 -0.78 -3.05 19.01
N SER A 45 0.50 -3.24 19.27
CA SER A 45 1.05 -3.34 20.64
C SER A 45 0.86 -2.05 21.45
N GLN A 46 0.64 -0.92 20.79
CA GLN A 46 0.32 0.36 21.42
C GLN A 46 -1.19 0.57 21.65
N GLY A 47 -2.02 -0.42 21.38
CA GLY A 47 -3.46 -0.39 21.63
C GLY A 47 -4.30 0.14 20.46
N HIS A 48 -3.73 0.33 19.27
CA HIS A 48 -4.45 0.77 18.10
C HIS A 48 -5.04 -0.38 17.28
N LYS A 49 -6.16 -0.12 16.64
CA LYS A 49 -6.78 -1.07 15.71
C LYS A 49 -6.12 -0.94 14.34
N VAL A 50 -5.55 -2.04 13.85
CA VAL A 50 -4.80 -2.07 12.58
C VAL A 50 -5.36 -3.15 11.68
N ALA A 51 -5.45 -2.84 10.40
CA ALA A 51 -5.73 -3.82 9.35
C ALA A 51 -4.65 -3.74 8.27
N ILE A 52 -4.43 -4.85 7.59
CA ILE A 52 -3.51 -4.96 6.46
C ILE A 52 -4.33 -5.35 5.23
N LEU A 53 -4.13 -4.65 4.13
CA LEU A 53 -4.62 -5.02 2.82
C LEU A 53 -3.42 -5.34 1.93
N ASP A 54 -3.25 -6.61 1.61
CA ASP A 54 -2.18 -7.09 0.73
C ASP A 54 -2.68 -7.19 -0.71
N ILE A 55 -2.59 -6.09 -1.43
CA ILE A 55 -3.03 -5.99 -2.82
C ILE A 55 -2.22 -6.93 -3.72
N ASN A 56 -0.94 -7.11 -3.40
CA ASN A 56 -0.06 -7.99 -4.16
C ASN A 56 -0.49 -9.46 -4.04
N ALA A 57 -0.70 -9.93 -2.82
CA ALA A 57 -1.09 -11.32 -2.57
C ALA A 57 -2.47 -11.64 -3.14
N GLU A 58 -3.42 -10.72 -2.98
CA GLU A 58 -4.79 -10.88 -3.48
C GLU A 58 -4.93 -10.54 -4.96
N ARG A 59 -3.89 -10.04 -5.61
CA ARG A 59 -3.86 -9.64 -7.03
C ARG A 59 -5.02 -8.71 -7.41
N LEU A 60 -5.28 -7.73 -6.55
CA LEU A 60 -6.39 -6.81 -6.74
C LEU A 60 -6.11 -5.82 -7.87
N SER A 61 -7.13 -5.55 -8.68
CA SER A 61 -7.12 -4.42 -9.60
C SER A 61 -7.15 -3.09 -8.84
N ILE A 62 -6.88 -1.98 -9.52
CA ILE A 62 -7.01 -0.64 -8.92
C ILE A 62 -8.43 -0.43 -8.40
N THR A 63 -9.44 -0.77 -9.21
CA THR A 63 -10.85 -0.63 -8.84
C THR A 63 -11.21 -1.45 -7.60
N ASP A 64 -10.81 -2.73 -7.58
CA ASP A 64 -11.08 -3.60 -6.43
C ASP A 64 -10.32 -3.16 -5.19
N SER A 65 -9.10 -2.67 -5.36
CA SER A 65 -8.31 -2.09 -4.26
C SER A 65 -9.02 -0.91 -3.62
N ILE A 66 -9.54 0.00 -4.43
CA ILE A 66 -10.29 1.17 -3.93
C ILE A 66 -11.56 0.74 -3.20
N LEU A 67 -12.31 -0.20 -3.76
CA LEU A 67 -13.51 -0.75 -3.10
C LEU A 67 -13.17 -1.37 -1.74
N ARG A 68 -12.07 -2.09 -1.66
CA ARG A 68 -11.62 -2.71 -0.40
C ARG A 68 -11.15 -1.66 0.61
N ILE A 69 -10.39 -0.66 0.17
CA ILE A 69 -9.90 0.44 1.02
C ILE A 69 -11.07 1.23 1.61
N THR A 70 -12.07 1.55 0.81
CA THR A 70 -13.22 2.34 1.25
C THR A 70 -14.14 1.62 2.24
N LYS A 71 -14.06 0.29 2.32
CA LYS A 71 -14.77 -0.48 3.36
C LYS A 71 -14.18 -0.28 4.75
N TYR A 72 -12.91 0.08 4.84
CA TYR A 72 -12.29 0.45 6.10
C TYR A 72 -12.52 1.95 6.34
N LYS A 73 -13.06 2.29 7.49
CA LYS A 73 -13.05 3.68 7.96
C LYS A 73 -11.75 3.90 8.72
N ALA A 74 -10.66 4.04 7.99
CA ALA A 74 -9.35 4.27 8.55
C ALA A 74 -9.15 5.73 8.91
N LYS A 75 -8.48 5.99 10.03
CA LYS A 75 -8.03 7.34 10.40
C LYS A 75 -6.77 7.73 9.64
N LEU A 76 -5.96 6.75 9.27
CA LEU A 76 -4.74 6.90 8.49
C LEU A 76 -4.58 5.71 7.55
N ILE A 77 -4.22 5.99 6.31
CA ILE A 77 -3.82 4.98 5.32
C ILE A 77 -2.31 5.07 5.16
N CYS A 78 -1.60 3.95 5.26
CA CYS A 78 -0.16 3.89 5.07
C CYS A 78 0.21 2.87 4.00
N PHE A 79 0.82 3.33 2.91
CA PHE A 79 1.41 2.46 1.90
C PHE A 79 2.82 2.07 2.32
N VAL A 80 3.08 0.78 2.43
CA VAL A 80 4.40 0.24 2.74
C VAL A 80 5.09 -0.13 1.43
N VAL A 81 5.96 0.75 0.97
CA VAL A 81 6.66 0.64 -0.32
C VAL A 81 8.10 0.19 -0.13
N TYR A 82 8.27 -0.84 0.68
CA TYR A 82 9.53 -1.54 0.86
C TYR A 82 9.64 -2.71 -0.09
N GLY A 83 10.86 -2.95 -0.56
CA GLY A 83 11.25 -4.16 -1.25
C GLY A 83 12.53 -4.71 -0.63
N GLN A 84 12.98 -5.87 -1.11
CA GLN A 84 14.24 -6.50 -0.65
C GLN A 84 15.47 -5.67 -1.01
N ASN A 85 15.35 -4.79 -2.00
CA ASN A 85 16.38 -3.86 -2.41
C ASN A 85 15.75 -2.54 -2.86
N VAL A 86 16.57 -1.54 -3.16
CA VAL A 86 16.12 -0.19 -3.57
C VAL A 86 15.24 -0.23 -4.83
N ASN A 87 15.58 -1.09 -5.78
CA ASN A 87 14.81 -1.22 -7.03
C ASN A 87 13.41 -1.77 -6.77
N ALA A 88 13.29 -2.75 -5.87
CA ALA A 88 12.00 -3.30 -5.47
C ALA A 88 11.13 -2.26 -4.76
N GLY A 89 11.71 -1.37 -3.97
CA GLY A 89 11.00 -0.23 -3.37
C GLY A 89 10.44 0.73 -4.43
N THR A 90 11.20 1.01 -5.48
CA THR A 90 10.75 1.84 -6.60
C THR A 90 9.59 1.19 -7.35
N VAL A 91 9.65 -0.11 -7.57
CA VAL A 91 8.56 -0.87 -8.22
C VAL A 91 7.30 -0.86 -7.36
N SER A 92 7.41 -1.04 -6.05
CA SER A 92 6.28 -0.97 -5.13
C SER A 92 5.65 0.42 -5.11
N MET A 93 6.45 1.49 -5.25
CA MET A 93 5.93 2.85 -5.36
C MET A 93 5.08 3.03 -6.62
N SER A 94 5.45 2.41 -7.74
CA SER A 94 4.65 2.44 -8.96
C SER A 94 3.28 1.79 -8.80
N GLY A 95 3.14 0.84 -7.90
CA GLY A 95 1.86 0.24 -7.53
C GLY A 95 1.03 1.11 -6.60
N ALA A 96 1.68 1.88 -5.72
CA ALA A 96 0.99 2.76 -4.77
C ALA A 96 0.41 4.03 -5.40
N ILE A 97 1.12 4.62 -6.36
CA ILE A 97 0.76 5.90 -6.97
C ILE A 97 -0.64 5.90 -7.61
N PRO A 98 -1.01 4.95 -8.48
CA PRO A 98 -2.32 4.95 -9.10
C PRO A 98 -3.46 4.85 -8.08
N ILE A 99 -3.27 4.08 -7.03
CA ILE A 99 -4.27 3.88 -5.98
C ILE A 99 -4.44 5.16 -5.16
N SER A 100 -3.35 5.76 -4.70
CA SER A 100 -3.42 6.99 -3.93
C SER A 100 -3.98 8.16 -4.75
N THR A 101 -3.63 8.25 -6.02
CA THR A 101 -4.20 9.24 -6.93
C THR A 101 -5.71 9.06 -7.07
N ALA A 102 -6.17 7.83 -7.32
CA ALA A 102 -7.59 7.53 -7.44
C ALA A 102 -8.36 7.83 -6.15
N LEU A 103 -7.79 7.54 -4.98
CA LEU A 103 -8.41 7.89 -3.70
C LEU A 103 -8.60 9.40 -3.55
N LYS A 104 -7.61 10.19 -3.92
CA LYS A 104 -7.70 11.66 -3.89
C LYS A 104 -8.75 12.18 -4.89
N GLU A 105 -8.79 11.65 -6.09
CA GLU A 105 -9.77 12.02 -7.12
C GLU A 105 -11.21 11.71 -6.69
N LEU A 106 -11.41 10.65 -5.91
CA LEU A 106 -12.70 10.31 -5.32
C LEU A 106 -13.09 11.17 -4.11
N GLY A 107 -12.23 12.11 -3.71
CA GLY A 107 -12.50 12.99 -2.59
C GLY A 107 -12.30 12.34 -1.21
N ILE A 108 -11.54 11.27 -1.13
CA ILE A 108 -11.19 10.64 0.15
C ILE A 108 -10.24 11.58 0.90
N ILE A 109 -10.67 12.04 2.06
CA ILE A 109 -9.94 13.00 2.89
C ILE A 109 -9.03 12.35 3.92
N THR A 110 -9.11 11.04 4.09
CA THR A 110 -8.23 10.30 5.01
C THR A 110 -6.78 10.56 4.68
N PRO A 111 -5.94 10.96 5.65
CA PRO A 111 -4.51 11.16 5.40
C PRO A 111 -3.85 9.90 4.87
N ILE A 112 -2.95 10.09 3.90
CA ILE A 112 -2.18 9.02 3.28
C ILE A 112 -0.71 9.22 3.60
N ALA A 113 -0.08 8.21 4.17
CA ALA A 113 1.34 8.16 4.43
C ALA A 113 2.02 7.11 3.55
N TYR A 114 3.29 7.32 3.29
CA TYR A 114 4.14 6.37 2.58
C TYR A 114 5.34 6.02 3.46
N LEU A 115 5.69 4.76 3.50
CA LEU A 115 6.86 4.28 4.23
C LEU A 115 7.69 3.40 3.32
N GLY A 116 8.97 3.74 3.14
CA GLY A 116 9.87 2.93 2.32
C GLY A 116 11.14 3.65 1.89
N SER A 117 12.05 2.91 1.28
CA SER A 117 13.35 3.41 0.87
C SER A 117 13.28 4.53 -0.18
N TYR A 118 12.35 4.44 -1.12
CA TYR A 118 12.15 5.48 -2.13
C TYR A 118 11.78 6.83 -1.49
N ILE A 119 10.88 6.80 -0.51
CA ILE A 119 10.42 8.00 0.20
C ILE A 119 11.55 8.61 1.03
N GLN A 120 12.35 7.78 1.66
CA GLN A 120 13.52 8.23 2.44
C GLN A 120 14.58 8.89 1.56
N ALA A 121 14.78 8.37 0.35
CA ALA A 121 15.76 8.92 -0.59
C ALA A 121 15.30 10.23 -1.24
N LEU A 122 14.00 10.36 -1.54
CA LEU A 122 13.43 11.48 -2.29
C LEU A 122 12.17 12.05 -1.63
N PRO A 123 12.22 12.47 -0.37
CA PRO A 123 11.01 12.86 0.37
C PRO A 123 10.28 14.06 -0.23
N ILE A 124 11.01 15.07 -0.67
CA ILE A 124 10.42 16.29 -1.25
C ILE A 124 9.72 15.96 -2.58
N LYS A 125 10.35 15.14 -3.42
CA LYS A 125 9.76 14.70 -4.68
C LYS A 125 8.48 13.90 -4.44
N ALA A 126 8.52 12.99 -3.49
CA ALA A 126 7.36 12.18 -3.13
C ALA A 126 6.17 13.06 -2.69
N LEU A 127 6.41 14.04 -1.83
CA LEU A 127 5.37 14.94 -1.33
C LEU A 127 4.81 15.91 -2.39
N LYS A 128 5.62 16.28 -3.37
CA LYS A 128 5.19 17.24 -4.41
C LYS A 128 4.51 16.59 -5.61
N VAL A 129 4.87 15.36 -5.92
CA VAL A 129 4.43 14.68 -7.14
C VAL A 129 3.30 13.70 -6.87
N TYR A 130 3.24 13.16 -5.66
CA TYR A 130 2.28 12.16 -5.23
C TYR A 130 1.50 12.60 -4.00
#